data_dbe0316eed5a1303c93b5721b03049cf
#
_entry.id   dbe0316eed5a1303c93b5721b03049cf
#
_cell.length_a   1.000
_cell.length_b   1.000
_cell.length_c   1.000
_cell.angle_alpha   90.00
_cell.angle_beta   90.00
_cell.angle_gamma   90.00
#
_symmetry.space_group_name_H-M   'P 1'
#
loop_
_entity.id
_entity.type
_entity.pdbx_description
1 polymer ?
#
loop_
_entity_poly.entity_id
_entity_poly.type
_entity_poly.pdbx_seq_one_letter_code
_entity_poly.pdbx_strand_id
1 'polypeptide(L)'
;MVEKRGYVPSDLEAMGFDVNQYPFPSEAGETTATLVMRKWGKRCNLICYFDTDDGQKFKLIAYRDDRKGGKYTTRENDICMSLQPLGSRWKIKYTITPRGNTSWLSAEQI
;
A
#
# COMPACT_ATOMS: atom_id res chain seq x y z
N MET A 1 7.51 4.79 22.79
CA MET A 1 7.43 3.37 22.43
C MET A 1 7.71 3.21 20.95
N VAL A 2 8.52 2.25 20.60
CA VAL A 2 8.82 1.98 19.21
C VAL A 2 7.69 1.14 18.60
N GLU A 3 7.16 1.61 17.50
CA GLU A 3 6.13 0.88 16.77
C GLU A 3 6.78 -0.12 15.82
N LYS A 4 6.67 -1.40 16.11
CA LYS A 4 7.31 -2.45 15.32
C LYS A 4 6.70 -2.62 13.93
N ARG A 5 5.49 -2.10 13.73
CA ARG A 5 4.78 -2.19 12.46
C ARG A 5 5.02 -1.00 11.56
N GLY A 6 5.83 -0.04 12.02
CA GLY A 6 6.01 1.23 11.36
C GLY A 6 4.89 2.20 11.71
N TYR A 7 5.00 3.41 11.20
CA TYR A 7 4.02 4.46 11.47
C TYR A 7 2.76 4.27 10.64
N VAL A 8 1.62 4.24 11.32
CA VAL A 8 0.31 4.28 10.66
C VAL A 8 -0.46 5.44 11.29
N PRO A 9 -0.94 6.40 10.48
CA PRO A 9 -1.64 7.57 11.03
C PRO A 9 -2.84 7.18 11.89
N SER A 10 -3.10 7.95 12.93
CA SER A 10 -4.32 7.82 13.72
C SER A 10 -5.54 8.18 12.88
N ASP A 11 -6.71 7.79 13.35
CA ASP A 11 -7.96 8.18 12.71
C ASP A 11 -8.08 9.70 12.61
N LEU A 12 -7.62 10.42 13.63
CA LEU A 12 -7.64 11.88 13.61
C LEU A 12 -6.79 12.44 12.47
N GLU A 13 -5.59 11.92 12.25
CA GLU A 13 -4.73 12.35 11.16
C GLU A 13 -5.32 12.02 9.80
N ALA A 14 -6.07 10.94 9.71
CA ALA A 14 -6.69 10.50 8.47
C ALA A 14 -8.03 11.18 8.17
N MET A 15 -8.59 11.95 9.09
CA MET A 15 -9.95 12.53 8.95
C MET A 15 -10.12 13.41 7.72
N GLY A 16 -9.09 14.12 7.30
CA GLY A 16 -9.16 14.96 6.11
C GLY A 16 -8.88 14.21 4.81
N PHE A 17 -8.64 12.93 4.88
CA PHE A 17 -8.26 12.12 3.72
C PHE A 17 -9.46 11.35 3.19
N ASP A 18 -9.85 11.61 1.95
CA ASP A 18 -11.01 10.96 1.34
C ASP A 18 -10.61 9.63 0.72
N VAL A 19 -10.78 8.55 1.49
CA VAL A 19 -10.44 7.19 1.05
C VAL A 19 -11.31 6.72 -0.13
N ASN A 20 -12.47 7.33 -0.34
CA ASN A 20 -13.37 6.97 -1.41
C ASN A 20 -12.85 7.38 -2.79
N GLN A 21 -11.85 8.24 -2.86
CA GLN A 21 -11.19 8.62 -4.10
C GLN A 21 -10.12 7.60 -4.53
N TYR A 22 -9.89 6.57 -3.73
CA TYR A 22 -8.80 5.60 -3.94
C TYR A 22 -9.36 4.20 -4.17
N PRO A 23 -9.79 3.87 -5.40
CA PRO A 23 -10.26 2.53 -5.72
C PRO A 23 -9.11 1.54 -5.89
N PHE A 24 -9.42 0.26 -5.87
CA PHE A 24 -8.47 -0.74 -6.36
C PHE A 24 -8.29 -0.61 -7.87
N PRO A 25 -7.07 -0.84 -8.40
CA PRO A 25 -6.88 -0.89 -9.84
C PRO A 25 -7.77 -1.95 -10.49
N SER A 26 -8.35 -1.63 -11.64
CA SER A 26 -9.22 -2.55 -12.36
C SER A 26 -8.47 -3.43 -13.35
N GLU A 27 -7.21 -3.09 -13.65
CA GLU A 27 -6.39 -3.82 -14.61
C GLU A 27 -4.99 -3.97 -14.07
N ALA A 28 -4.29 -5.02 -14.51
CA ALA A 28 -2.88 -5.18 -14.21
C ALA A 28 -2.07 -4.03 -14.80
N GLY A 29 -0.98 -3.65 -14.12
CA GLY A 29 -0.15 -2.57 -14.62
C GLY A 29 1.07 -2.30 -13.78
N GLU A 30 1.80 -1.28 -14.20
CA GLU A 30 2.96 -0.75 -13.53
C GLU A 30 2.89 0.77 -13.59
N THR A 31 3.15 1.43 -12.48
CA THR A 31 3.06 2.89 -12.43
C THR A 31 4.02 3.44 -11.38
N THR A 32 4.34 4.72 -11.52
CA THR A 32 5.08 5.47 -10.51
C THR A 32 4.11 6.28 -9.67
N ALA A 33 4.21 6.14 -8.36
CA ALA A 33 3.27 6.78 -7.46
C ALA A 33 3.93 7.16 -6.14
N THR A 34 3.29 8.08 -5.44
CA THR A 34 3.68 8.53 -4.10
C THR A 34 2.78 7.89 -3.05
N LEU A 35 3.38 7.32 -2.01
CA LEU A 35 2.64 6.80 -0.87
C LEU A 35 2.14 8.00 -0.05
N VAL A 36 0.84 8.27 -0.10
CA VAL A 36 0.27 9.49 0.52
C VAL A 36 -0.40 9.22 1.85
N MET A 37 -0.87 7.99 2.08
CA MET A 37 -1.53 7.61 3.31
C MET A 37 -1.50 6.10 3.46
N ARG A 38 -1.61 5.61 4.68
CA ARG A 38 -1.91 4.21 4.95
C ARG A 38 -2.71 4.13 6.24
N LYS A 39 -3.53 3.09 6.33
CA LYS A 39 -4.33 2.86 7.52
C LYS A 39 -4.60 1.37 7.67
N TRP A 40 -4.93 0.97 8.87
CA TRP A 40 -5.29 -0.41 9.14
C TRP A 40 -6.68 -0.72 8.61
N GLY A 41 -6.75 -1.81 7.85
CA GLY A 41 -8.01 -2.37 7.40
C GLY A 41 -8.46 -3.52 8.30
N LYS A 42 -9.44 -4.28 7.84
CA LYS A 42 -9.93 -5.46 8.55
C LYS A 42 -8.83 -6.52 8.64
N ARG A 43 -8.85 -7.32 9.70
CA ARG A 43 -7.92 -8.43 9.93
C ARG A 43 -6.45 -7.99 9.96
N CYS A 44 -6.21 -6.76 10.41
CA CYS A 44 -4.86 -6.20 10.50
C CYS A 44 -4.12 -6.12 9.16
N ASN A 45 -4.82 -6.10 8.04
CA ASN A 45 -4.22 -5.79 6.75
C ASN A 45 -3.90 -4.29 6.68
N LEU A 46 -2.86 -3.95 5.95
CA LEU A 46 -2.44 -2.57 5.79
C LEU A 46 -2.88 -2.06 4.42
N ILE A 47 -3.70 -1.03 4.40
CA ILE A 47 -4.15 -0.41 3.17
C ILE A 47 -3.24 0.77 2.87
N CYS A 48 -2.61 0.76 1.69
CA CYS A 48 -1.72 1.81 1.23
C CYS A 48 -2.37 2.60 0.11
N TYR A 49 -2.36 3.93 0.22
CA TYR A 49 -2.99 4.84 -0.74
C TYR A 49 -1.93 5.57 -1.53
N PHE A 50 -2.10 5.62 -2.84
CA PHE A 50 -1.11 6.18 -3.75
C PHE A 50 -1.70 7.20 -4.69
N ASP A 51 -0.95 8.29 -4.91
CA ASP A 51 -1.20 9.24 -5.98
C ASP A 51 -0.17 9.02 -7.08
N THR A 52 -0.62 8.73 -8.29
CA THR A 52 0.28 8.54 -9.42
C THR A 52 0.82 9.87 -9.92
N ASP A 53 1.93 9.82 -10.65
CA ASP A 53 2.54 11.03 -11.21
C ASP A 53 1.64 11.70 -12.26
N ASP A 54 0.74 10.96 -12.88
CA ASP A 54 -0.22 11.49 -13.86
C ASP A 54 -1.57 11.90 -13.25
N GLY A 55 -1.66 11.95 -11.93
CA GLY A 55 -2.84 12.47 -11.23
C GLY A 55 -3.92 11.46 -10.91
N GLN A 56 -3.68 10.19 -11.12
CA GLN A 56 -4.63 9.14 -10.74
C GLN A 56 -4.45 8.74 -9.27
N LYS A 57 -5.44 8.07 -8.73
CA LYS A 57 -5.45 7.64 -7.32
C LYS A 57 -5.86 6.17 -7.25
N PHE A 58 -5.13 5.39 -6.44
CA PHE A 58 -5.48 4.00 -6.21
C PHE A 58 -4.99 3.53 -4.84
N LYS A 59 -5.47 2.36 -4.42
CA LYS A 59 -5.03 1.73 -3.18
C LYS A 59 -4.64 0.27 -3.44
N LEU A 60 -3.72 -0.22 -2.61
CA LEU A 60 -3.34 -1.63 -2.57
C LEU A 60 -3.30 -2.10 -1.12
N ILE A 61 -3.55 -3.39 -0.90
CA ILE A 61 -3.50 -3.97 0.44
C ILE A 61 -2.21 -4.77 0.60
N ALA A 62 -1.43 -4.42 1.61
CA ALA A 62 -0.28 -5.20 2.02
C ALA A 62 -0.73 -6.21 3.07
N TYR A 63 -0.59 -7.50 2.78
CA TYR A 63 -0.99 -8.57 3.68
C TYR A 63 0.16 -8.94 4.58
N ARG A 64 -0.19 -9.32 5.81
CA ARG A 64 0.79 -9.83 6.75
C ARG A 64 1.32 -11.19 6.28
N ASP A 65 2.64 -11.33 6.24
CA ASP A 65 3.29 -12.60 5.90
C ASP A 65 4.00 -13.15 7.14
N ASP A 66 3.43 -14.16 7.76
CA ASP A 66 3.97 -14.76 8.98
C ASP A 66 5.28 -15.50 8.71
N ARG A 67 5.50 -15.97 7.49
CA ARG A 67 6.76 -16.61 7.10
C ARG A 67 7.91 -15.61 7.05
N LYS A 68 7.60 -14.33 6.95
CA LYS A 68 8.56 -13.23 6.92
C LYS A 68 8.55 -12.43 8.22
N GLY A 69 8.19 -13.07 9.33
CA GLY A 69 8.19 -12.42 10.63
C GLY A 69 7.01 -11.49 10.87
N GLY A 70 5.90 -11.68 10.18
CA GLY A 70 4.71 -10.83 10.33
C GLY A 70 4.83 -9.48 9.64
N LYS A 71 5.66 -9.36 8.63
CA LYS A 71 5.85 -8.12 7.87
C LYS A 71 4.76 -7.95 6.81
N TYR A 72 4.50 -6.72 6.46
CA TYR A 72 3.53 -6.33 5.42
C TYR A 72 4.27 -6.04 4.13
N THR A 73 4.66 -7.10 3.43
CA THR A 73 5.56 -7.02 2.29
C THR A 73 4.84 -7.22 0.96
N THR A 74 5.47 -6.78 -0.11
CA THR A 74 5.06 -7.11 -1.47
C THR A 74 5.44 -8.55 -1.80
N ARG A 75 4.87 -9.11 -2.87
CA ARG A 75 5.04 -10.54 -3.19
C ARG A 75 6.42 -10.88 -3.74
N GLU A 76 6.95 -10.06 -4.64
CA GLU A 76 8.18 -10.38 -5.37
C GLU A 76 9.44 -9.84 -4.69
N ASN A 77 9.32 -8.72 -3.97
CA ASN A 77 10.44 -8.16 -3.24
C ASN A 77 10.03 -7.82 -1.81
N ASP A 78 10.89 -7.97 -0.86
CA ASP A 78 10.57 -7.90 0.56
C ASP A 78 10.48 -6.47 1.10
N ILE A 79 9.80 -5.59 0.37
CA ILE A 79 9.57 -4.23 0.83
C ILE A 79 8.46 -4.22 1.87
N CYS A 80 8.79 -3.86 3.10
CA CYS A 80 7.82 -3.78 4.18
C CYS A 80 7.14 -2.41 4.17
N MET A 81 5.90 -2.37 3.67
CA MET A 81 5.22 -1.11 3.43
C MET A 81 4.83 -0.36 4.70
N SER A 82 4.70 -1.05 5.83
CA SER A 82 4.39 -0.37 7.09
C SER A 82 5.56 0.49 7.61
N LEU A 83 6.76 0.24 7.12
CA LEU A 83 7.97 0.95 7.54
C LEU A 83 8.35 2.10 6.60
N GLN A 84 7.67 2.25 5.48
CA GLN A 84 8.05 3.25 4.49
C GLN A 84 7.45 4.61 4.83
N PRO A 85 8.21 5.71 4.66
CA PRO A 85 7.69 7.03 5.03
C PRO A 85 6.59 7.48 4.07
N LEU A 86 5.60 8.20 4.61
CA LEU A 86 4.62 8.90 3.77
C LEU A 86 5.35 9.95 2.95
N GLY A 87 4.93 10.08 1.69
CA GLY A 87 5.61 10.97 0.74
C GLY A 87 6.70 10.27 -0.06
N SER A 88 7.05 9.02 0.25
CA SER A 88 8.04 8.27 -0.52
C SER A 88 7.46 7.87 -1.87
N ARG A 89 8.32 7.85 -2.88
CA ARG A 89 7.92 7.53 -4.25
C ARG A 89 8.36 6.14 -4.63
N TRP A 90 7.49 5.45 -5.38
CA TRP A 90 7.65 4.03 -5.70
C TRP A 90 7.25 3.75 -7.14
N LYS A 91 8.01 2.85 -7.76
CA LYS A 91 7.58 2.18 -8.97
C LYS A 91 6.84 0.91 -8.52
N ILE A 92 5.57 0.82 -8.84
CA ILE A 92 4.68 -0.22 -8.32
C ILE A 92 4.17 -1.08 -9.46
N LYS A 93 4.25 -2.40 -9.26
CA LYS A 93 3.74 -3.39 -10.20
C LYS A 93 2.65 -4.20 -9.51
N TYR A 94 1.52 -4.36 -10.17
CA TYR A 94 0.36 -5.07 -9.64
C TYR A 94 -0.35 -5.85 -10.74
N THR A 95 -1.11 -6.86 -10.32
CA THR A 95 -1.88 -7.70 -11.24
C THR A 95 -3.27 -7.98 -10.68
N ILE A 96 -4.14 -8.50 -11.53
CA ILE A 96 -5.48 -8.92 -11.12
C ILE A 96 -5.49 -10.45 -11.08
N THR A 97 -5.94 -11.00 -9.95
CA THR A 97 -6.03 -12.45 -9.78
C THR A 97 -7.20 -13.00 -10.59
N PRO A 98 -7.25 -14.34 -10.83
CA PRO A 98 -8.39 -14.95 -11.53
C PRO A 98 -9.74 -14.68 -10.86
N ARG A 99 -9.76 -14.36 -9.57
CA ARG A 99 -10.99 -13.99 -8.84
C ARG A 99 -11.34 -12.52 -8.96
N GLY A 100 -10.56 -11.73 -9.71
CA GLY A 100 -10.81 -10.31 -9.88
C GLY A 100 -10.26 -9.43 -8.76
N ASN A 101 -9.44 -9.96 -7.85
CA ASN A 101 -8.81 -9.19 -6.79
C ASN A 101 -7.47 -8.64 -7.22
N THR A 102 -7.15 -7.43 -6.79
CA THR A 102 -5.84 -6.84 -7.06
C THR A 102 -4.77 -7.49 -6.20
N SER A 103 -3.66 -7.86 -6.81
CA SER A 103 -2.51 -8.43 -6.13
C SER A 103 -1.28 -7.57 -6.38
N TRP A 104 -0.67 -7.10 -5.30
CA TRP A 104 0.54 -6.29 -5.35
C TRP A 104 1.76 -7.18 -5.58
N LEU A 105 2.47 -7.00 -6.68
CA LEU A 105 3.62 -7.82 -7.02
C LEU A 105 4.92 -7.26 -6.46
N SER A 106 5.23 -6.00 -6.75
CA SER A 106 6.50 -5.41 -6.31
C SER A 106 6.39 -3.91 -6.14
N ALA A 107 7.30 -3.35 -5.34
CA ALA A 107 7.49 -1.92 -5.21
C ALA A 107 8.99 -1.65 -5.14
N GLU A 108 9.46 -0.69 -5.94
CA GLU A 108 10.85 -0.26 -5.95
C GLU A 108 10.91 1.23 -5.63
N GLN A 109 11.72 1.60 -4.64
CA GLN A 109 11.86 3.00 -4.28
C GLN A 109 12.61 3.77 -5.38
N ILE A 110 12.08 4.93 -5.69
CA ILE A 110 12.67 5.81 -6.67
C ILE A 110 13.54 6.86 -5.99
#